data_d7103310f3856b9ba806323e0f002314
#
_entry.id   d7103310f3856b9ba806323e0f002314
#
_cell.length_a   1.000
_cell.length_b   1.000
_cell.length_c   1.000
_cell.angle_alpha   90.00
_cell.angle_beta   90.00
_cell.angle_gamma   90.00
#
_symmetry.space_group_name_H-M   'P 1'
#
loop_
_entity.id
_entity.type
_entity.pdbx_description
1 polymer ?
#
loop_
_entity_poly.entity_id
_entity_poly.type
_entity_poly.pdbx_seq_one_letter_code
_entity_poly.pdbx_strand_id
1 'polypeptide(L)'
;MKKMFSVILFLSLFAINVFAQDIVLSGDITSNTTLTANNTYLLNGYVRVQAPAVLTIEAGTKIFGDKSSLGTLIIKPGAKIMAAGTEANPIIFTSVFAKSGSVSTPSYGDWGGIIILGNAKINPAGGTAAIEGPGDSFGGTDDEDNSGVMQYVRIEYPGIALTLNNEINGLTMGGVGRGTTIDHIQVSYSGDDSYEWFGGTVNCKYLIAFRGWDDDFDTDFGYSGKLQYLVALRDPDIADQSSSNGFESDNDGSGTLNEPITSPTWWNVTMIGPKKESGTTINSLYKRGMHLRRSSRNKISNTIIMGWPTGIRLDGANTIQAALNGTMYINNSIVAGYTSTAMDTVSAGGASFNMGDWWTASSGRTFTANTEVALTDPFNLTTPNFLPTSSSPALTGAATPPSDGFFDATANFVGAFGSVDWTAVWADFTPGNYVTSVEENQLSSTPVDFNLSQNYPNPFNPSTKIVYSVAQPSQVKLVVTNILGQVVETLVDEFRSAGTFEVNFNAENLSSGLYIYSLEAGSVSISKKMTLLK
;
A
#
# COMPACT_ATOMS: atom_id res chain seq x y z
N MET A 1 22.89 44.25 59.31
CA MET A 1 22.86 43.91 57.87
C MET A 1 22.85 42.38 57.76
N LYS A 2 21.68 41.78 57.59
CA LYS A 2 21.55 40.33 57.31
C LYS A 2 21.52 40.13 55.79
N LYS A 3 22.49 39.40 55.27
CA LYS A 3 22.51 38.99 53.84
C LYS A 3 21.62 37.77 53.68
N MET A 4 20.53 37.93 52.93
CA MET A 4 19.66 36.86 52.49
C MET A 4 20.30 36.19 51.26
N PHE A 5 20.68 34.92 51.35
CA PHE A 5 21.08 34.10 50.21
C PHE A 5 19.80 33.46 49.61
N SER A 6 19.41 33.88 48.39
CA SER A 6 18.39 33.20 47.59
C SER A 6 19.04 32.00 46.90
N VAL A 7 18.63 30.82 47.31
CA VAL A 7 18.95 29.57 46.58
C VAL A 7 17.93 29.43 45.47
N ILE A 8 18.39 29.64 44.22
CA ILE A 8 17.59 29.33 43.01
C ILE A 8 17.76 27.83 42.73
N LEU A 9 16.68 27.08 42.99
CA LEU A 9 16.59 25.65 42.65
C LEU A 9 16.32 25.53 41.14
N PHE A 10 17.34 25.20 40.39
CA PHE A 10 17.17 24.80 38.98
C PHE A 10 16.54 23.40 38.93
N LEU A 11 15.24 23.34 38.64
CA LEU A 11 14.59 22.09 38.24
C LEU A 11 15.03 21.80 36.79
N SER A 12 16.01 20.93 36.64
CA SER A 12 16.32 20.34 35.32
C SER A 12 15.20 19.35 34.99
N LEU A 13 14.28 19.72 34.06
CA LEU A 13 13.44 18.76 33.38
C LEU A 13 14.38 17.85 32.56
N PHE A 14 14.59 16.65 33.05
CA PHE A 14 15.12 15.58 32.20
C PHE A 14 14.01 15.20 31.20
N ALA A 15 14.13 15.63 29.96
CA ALA A 15 13.41 15.02 28.86
C ALA A 15 13.89 13.57 28.76
N ILE A 16 13.05 12.62 29.10
CA ILE A 16 13.31 11.20 28.85
C ILE A 16 13.14 11.03 27.34
N ASN A 17 14.25 10.92 26.60
CA ASN A 17 14.21 10.51 25.21
C ASN A 17 13.75 9.05 25.15
N VAL A 18 12.50 8.84 24.75
CA VAL A 18 11.97 7.49 24.47
C VAL A 18 12.45 7.16 23.06
N PHE A 19 13.44 6.27 22.96
CA PHE A 19 13.89 5.74 21.68
C PHE A 19 12.77 4.91 21.04
N ALA A 20 12.63 4.98 19.71
CA ALA A 20 11.76 4.09 18.99
C ALA A 20 12.19 2.63 19.27
N GLN A 21 11.33 1.87 19.93
CA GLN A 21 11.58 0.48 20.29
C GLN A 21 10.81 -0.43 19.33
N ASP A 22 11.49 -1.44 18.78
CA ASP A 22 10.80 -2.50 18.05
C ASP A 22 9.94 -3.31 19.01
N ILE A 23 8.62 -3.19 18.84
CA ILE A 23 7.64 -3.95 19.61
C ILE A 23 7.16 -5.10 18.74
N VAL A 24 7.41 -6.33 19.19
CA VAL A 24 6.94 -7.52 18.48
C VAL A 24 5.47 -7.76 18.80
N LEU A 25 4.63 -7.76 17.77
CA LEU A 25 3.23 -8.15 17.84
C LEU A 25 3.12 -9.61 17.37
N SER A 26 2.54 -10.47 18.20
CA SER A 26 2.34 -11.89 17.88
C SER A 26 1.10 -12.45 18.55
N GLY A 27 0.42 -13.41 17.90
CA GLY A 27 -0.76 -14.06 18.41
C GLY A 27 -1.96 -13.11 18.55
N ASP A 28 -2.80 -13.31 19.55
CA ASP A 28 -4.10 -12.65 19.70
C ASP A 28 -4.03 -11.35 20.50
N ILE A 29 -4.55 -10.27 19.95
CA ILE A 29 -4.83 -9.00 20.64
C ILE A 29 -6.26 -9.06 21.15
N THR A 30 -6.45 -9.27 22.45
CA THR A 30 -7.75 -9.47 23.09
C THR A 30 -8.26 -8.26 23.88
N SER A 31 -7.49 -7.18 23.94
CA SER A 31 -7.83 -5.91 24.59
C SER A 31 -7.47 -4.73 23.70
N ASN A 32 -8.09 -3.58 23.96
CA ASN A 32 -7.79 -2.36 23.24
C ASN A 32 -6.29 -2.04 23.33
N THR A 33 -5.68 -1.88 22.16
CA THR A 33 -4.23 -1.68 22.02
C THR A 33 -3.97 -0.48 21.13
N THR A 34 -2.99 0.34 21.49
CA THR A 34 -2.58 1.50 20.70
C THR A 34 -1.13 1.35 20.23
N LEU A 35 -0.91 1.48 18.93
CA LEU A 35 0.40 1.58 18.32
C LEU A 35 0.72 3.05 18.11
N THR A 36 1.82 3.53 18.71
CA THR A 36 2.21 4.94 18.70
C THR A 36 3.28 5.22 17.65
N ALA A 37 3.28 6.42 17.08
CA ALA A 37 4.23 6.81 16.04
C ALA A 37 5.69 6.88 16.51
N ASN A 38 5.93 6.94 17.82
CA ASN A 38 7.27 6.97 18.41
C ASN A 38 7.96 5.59 18.45
N ASN A 39 7.22 4.52 18.15
CA ASN A 39 7.73 3.15 18.13
C ASN A 39 7.61 2.56 16.73
N THR A 40 8.41 1.54 16.49
CA THR A 40 8.24 0.64 15.35
C THR A 40 7.71 -0.71 15.84
N TYR A 41 6.97 -1.39 14.97
CA TYR A 41 6.28 -2.63 15.29
C TYR A 41 6.66 -3.71 14.30
N LEU A 42 6.76 -4.96 14.78
CA LEU A 42 7.04 -6.13 13.96
C LEU A 42 5.89 -7.13 14.08
N LEU A 43 5.21 -7.41 12.96
CA LEU A 43 4.25 -8.51 12.86
C LEU A 43 5.01 -9.83 12.74
N ASN A 44 4.89 -10.68 13.74
CA ASN A 44 5.51 -12.00 13.80
C ASN A 44 4.43 -13.09 13.83
N GLY A 45 4.18 -13.72 12.70
CA GLY A 45 3.09 -14.65 12.51
C GLY A 45 1.73 -13.96 12.32
N TYR A 46 0.66 -14.71 12.48
CA TYR A 46 -0.71 -14.19 12.41
C TYR A 46 -1.05 -13.40 13.68
N VAL A 47 -1.15 -12.08 13.55
CA VAL A 47 -1.58 -11.17 14.63
C VAL A 47 -3.08 -10.92 14.47
N ARG A 48 -3.89 -11.51 15.35
CA ARG A 48 -5.35 -11.42 15.29
C ARG A 48 -5.90 -10.45 16.32
N VAL A 49 -6.62 -9.44 15.87
CA VAL A 49 -7.41 -8.57 16.76
C VAL A 49 -8.75 -9.26 16.98
N GLN A 50 -8.98 -9.72 18.19
CA GLN A 50 -10.18 -10.47 18.60
C GLN A 50 -11.28 -9.54 19.09
N ALA A 51 -12.55 -9.85 18.79
CA ALA A 51 -13.68 -9.11 19.33
C ALA A 51 -13.72 -9.16 20.87
N PRO A 52 -14.07 -8.04 21.56
CA PRO A 52 -14.43 -6.73 21.04
C PRO A 52 -13.25 -5.73 20.97
N ALA A 53 -12.01 -6.19 20.93
CA ALA A 53 -10.83 -5.34 20.98
C ALA A 53 -10.76 -4.35 19.80
N VAL A 54 -10.17 -3.19 20.07
CA VAL A 54 -9.87 -2.15 19.09
C VAL A 54 -8.36 -1.97 19.00
N LEU A 55 -7.81 -2.12 17.80
CA LEU A 55 -6.42 -1.78 17.49
C LEU A 55 -6.38 -0.35 16.94
N THR A 56 -5.86 0.58 17.72
CA THR A 56 -5.65 1.98 17.30
C THR A 56 -4.22 2.16 16.82
N ILE A 57 -4.04 2.81 15.67
CA ILE A 57 -2.72 3.07 15.10
C ILE A 57 -2.62 4.57 14.82
N GLU A 58 -1.67 5.23 15.47
CA GLU A 58 -1.45 6.68 15.32
C GLU A 58 -0.89 7.00 13.91
N ALA A 59 -1.21 8.19 13.41
CA ALA A 59 -0.67 8.71 12.15
C ALA A 59 0.86 8.71 12.17
N GLY A 60 1.49 8.25 11.06
CA GLY A 60 2.94 8.15 10.92
C GLY A 60 3.58 6.89 11.53
N THR A 61 2.80 6.01 12.15
CA THR A 61 3.31 4.73 12.68
C THR A 61 3.82 3.83 11.56
N LYS A 62 4.95 3.15 11.80
CA LYS A 62 5.53 2.15 10.90
C LYS A 62 5.42 0.75 11.50
N ILE A 63 4.86 -0.17 10.73
CA ILE A 63 4.66 -1.56 11.08
C ILE A 63 5.35 -2.43 10.02
N PHE A 64 6.23 -3.32 10.46
CA PHE A 64 7.00 -4.20 9.60
C PHE A 64 6.45 -5.63 9.66
N GLY A 65 6.29 -6.26 8.51
CA GLY A 65 5.94 -7.66 8.41
C GLY A 65 7.18 -8.54 8.25
N ASP A 66 7.24 -9.64 8.98
CA ASP A 66 8.34 -10.61 8.88
C ASP A 66 7.96 -11.76 7.93
N LYS A 67 8.79 -11.97 6.91
CA LYS A 67 8.57 -13.01 5.89
C LYS A 67 8.65 -14.43 6.47
N SER A 68 9.62 -14.67 7.34
CA SER A 68 9.90 -16.02 7.84
C SER A 68 8.79 -16.57 8.74
N SER A 69 8.07 -15.68 9.42
CA SER A 69 6.95 -15.99 10.28
C SER A 69 5.57 -15.82 9.61
N LEU A 70 5.52 -15.40 8.34
CA LEU A 70 4.28 -15.07 7.63
C LEU A 70 3.53 -13.91 8.31
N GLY A 71 4.24 -12.86 8.73
CA GLY A 71 3.67 -11.73 9.48
C GLY A 71 2.42 -11.18 8.78
N THR A 72 1.25 -11.26 9.43
CA THR A 72 -0.06 -10.87 8.88
C THR A 72 -0.89 -10.22 9.96
N LEU A 73 -1.56 -9.10 9.64
CA LEU A 73 -2.53 -8.49 10.55
C LEU A 73 -3.95 -8.91 10.16
N ILE A 74 -4.70 -9.49 11.11
CA ILE A 74 -6.06 -10.00 10.89
C ILE A 74 -7.01 -9.34 11.87
N ILE A 75 -7.99 -8.58 11.37
CA ILE A 75 -9.07 -8.01 12.15
C ILE A 75 -10.25 -8.99 12.09
N LYS A 76 -10.62 -9.58 13.22
CA LYS A 76 -11.69 -10.58 13.31
C LYS A 76 -13.08 -9.92 13.31
N PRO A 77 -14.14 -10.65 12.89
CA PRO A 77 -15.51 -10.13 12.97
C PRO A 77 -15.85 -9.60 14.36
N GLY A 78 -16.34 -8.35 14.43
CA GLY A 78 -16.66 -7.66 15.69
C GLY A 78 -15.47 -7.00 16.40
N ALA A 79 -14.23 -7.19 15.93
CA ALA A 79 -13.08 -6.37 16.31
C ALA A 79 -12.98 -5.14 15.42
N LYS A 80 -12.10 -4.18 15.75
CA LYS A 80 -11.92 -2.96 14.96
C LYS A 80 -10.45 -2.60 14.78
N ILE A 81 -10.15 -2.04 13.62
CA ILE A 81 -8.93 -1.28 13.36
C ILE A 81 -9.27 0.20 13.28
N MET A 82 -8.50 1.05 13.95
CA MET A 82 -8.59 2.51 13.90
C MET A 82 -7.24 3.05 13.42
N ALA A 83 -6.99 2.93 12.11
CA ALA A 83 -5.77 3.34 11.43
C ALA A 83 -6.04 4.61 10.62
N ALA A 84 -6.18 5.73 11.32
CA ALA A 84 -6.43 7.05 10.73
C ALA A 84 -5.10 7.81 10.59
N GLY A 85 -4.39 7.56 9.50
CA GLY A 85 -3.26 8.37 9.07
C GLY A 85 -3.70 9.75 8.58
N THR A 86 -2.74 10.54 8.13
CA THR A 86 -3.00 11.83 7.47
C THR A 86 -2.19 11.93 6.19
N GLU A 87 -2.56 12.85 5.32
CA GLU A 87 -1.82 13.12 4.09
C GLU A 87 -0.32 13.35 4.35
N ALA A 88 0.03 14.13 5.38
CA ALA A 88 1.41 14.42 5.75
C ALA A 88 2.10 13.30 6.56
N ASN A 89 1.33 12.45 7.23
CA ASN A 89 1.83 11.38 8.08
C ASN A 89 1.03 10.09 7.84
N PRO A 90 1.19 9.43 6.69
CA PRO A 90 0.52 8.17 6.42
C PRO A 90 1.02 7.08 7.39
N ILE A 91 0.16 6.12 7.69
CA ILE A 91 0.55 4.90 8.39
C ILE A 91 1.17 3.95 7.35
N ILE A 92 2.29 3.31 7.71
CA ILE A 92 3.04 2.48 6.77
C ILE A 92 3.13 1.06 7.31
N PHE A 93 2.61 0.11 6.53
CA PHE A 93 2.86 -1.31 6.69
C PHE A 93 3.81 -1.75 5.58
N THR A 94 4.95 -2.36 5.93
CA THR A 94 5.98 -2.68 4.94
C THR A 94 6.79 -3.91 5.34
N SER A 95 7.68 -4.36 4.46
CA SER A 95 8.58 -5.48 4.71
C SER A 95 9.63 -5.14 5.78
N VAL A 96 9.99 -6.12 6.61
CA VAL A 96 11.15 -6.01 7.51
C VAL A 96 12.44 -5.71 6.74
N PHE A 97 12.52 -6.09 5.46
CA PHE A 97 13.66 -5.79 4.59
C PHE A 97 13.70 -4.33 4.12
N ALA A 98 12.63 -3.57 4.31
CA ALA A 98 12.60 -2.12 4.09
C ALA A 98 13.19 -1.31 5.25
N LYS A 99 13.61 -1.95 6.34
CA LYS A 99 14.36 -1.29 7.41
C LYS A 99 15.76 -0.91 6.92
N SER A 100 16.23 0.26 7.33
CA SER A 100 17.62 0.68 7.11
C SER A 100 18.60 -0.35 7.70
N GLY A 101 19.64 -0.65 6.94
CA GLY A 101 20.65 -1.66 7.35
C GLY A 101 20.21 -3.11 7.14
N SER A 102 19.06 -3.36 6.52
CA SER A 102 18.67 -4.72 6.14
C SER A 102 19.67 -5.33 5.15
N VAL A 103 19.96 -6.62 5.32
CA VAL A 103 20.83 -7.37 4.41
C VAL A 103 20.15 -7.78 3.11
N SER A 104 18.82 -7.61 3.02
CA SER A 104 18.01 -7.95 1.87
C SER A 104 17.24 -6.72 1.37
N THR A 105 17.03 -6.65 0.06
CA THR A 105 16.16 -5.66 -0.57
C THR A 105 14.71 -6.13 -0.46
N PRO A 106 13.73 -5.24 -0.16
CA PRO A 106 12.32 -5.59 -0.18
C PRO A 106 11.88 -6.14 -1.53
N SER A 107 10.97 -7.10 -1.51
CA SER A 107 10.45 -7.76 -2.71
C SER A 107 8.97 -8.13 -2.55
N TYR A 108 8.34 -8.50 -3.63
CA TYR A 108 6.96 -9.01 -3.66
C TYR A 108 6.77 -10.16 -2.66
N GLY A 109 5.66 -10.17 -1.94
CA GLY A 109 5.33 -11.25 -1.02
C GLY A 109 6.29 -11.39 0.16
N ASP A 110 6.79 -10.30 0.71
CA ASP A 110 7.69 -10.32 1.86
C ASP A 110 6.98 -10.48 3.20
N TRP A 111 5.67 -10.34 3.23
CA TRP A 111 4.82 -10.56 4.40
C TRP A 111 3.38 -10.79 3.97
N GLY A 112 2.49 -11.20 4.91
CA GLY A 112 1.15 -11.63 4.56
C GLY A 112 0.24 -10.53 4.02
N GLY A 113 0.30 -9.33 4.57
CA GLY A 113 -0.68 -8.27 4.26
C GLY A 113 -1.67 -8.02 5.40
N ILE A 114 -2.78 -7.35 5.07
CA ILE A 114 -3.83 -7.00 6.03
C ILE A 114 -5.14 -7.68 5.61
N ILE A 115 -5.77 -8.36 6.56
CA ILE A 115 -7.06 -9.04 6.38
C ILE A 115 -8.07 -8.42 7.33
N ILE A 116 -9.18 -7.91 6.80
CA ILE A 116 -10.31 -7.39 7.57
C ILE A 116 -11.51 -8.32 7.36
N LEU A 117 -12.05 -8.86 8.43
CA LEU A 117 -13.17 -9.79 8.42
C LEU A 117 -14.36 -9.19 9.16
N GLY A 118 -15.51 -9.16 8.50
CA GLY A 118 -16.75 -8.60 9.03
C GLY A 118 -17.90 -9.58 9.02
N ASN A 119 -19.08 -9.07 9.39
CA ASN A 119 -20.32 -9.81 9.55
C ASN A 119 -21.37 -9.48 8.46
N ALA A 120 -20.97 -8.79 7.38
CA ALA A 120 -21.88 -8.51 6.27
C ALA A 120 -22.17 -9.77 5.43
N LYS A 121 -23.23 -9.69 4.63
CA LYS A 121 -23.65 -10.82 3.78
C LYS A 121 -22.61 -11.19 2.74
N ILE A 122 -22.48 -12.49 2.54
CA ILE A 122 -21.72 -13.11 1.47
C ILE A 122 -22.58 -14.21 0.82
N ASN A 123 -22.27 -14.65 -0.39
CA ASN A 123 -23.11 -15.60 -1.13
C ASN A 123 -22.77 -17.10 -0.98
N PRO A 124 -21.68 -17.54 -0.36
CA PRO A 124 -21.50 -18.95 -0.03
C PRO A 124 -22.66 -19.52 0.79
N ALA A 125 -23.00 -20.78 0.55
CA ALA A 125 -24.09 -21.46 1.25
C ALA A 125 -23.88 -21.39 2.78
N GLY A 126 -24.91 -20.96 3.50
CA GLY A 126 -24.84 -20.73 4.95
C GLY A 126 -24.41 -19.32 5.36
N GLY A 127 -24.03 -18.44 4.42
CA GLY A 127 -23.71 -17.02 4.66
C GLY A 127 -22.42 -16.80 5.42
N THR A 128 -21.56 -17.81 5.54
CA THR A 128 -20.21 -17.72 6.13
C THR A 128 -19.21 -18.51 5.30
N ALA A 129 -17.94 -18.09 5.33
CA ALA A 129 -16.85 -18.78 4.66
C ALA A 129 -15.56 -18.70 5.51
N ALA A 130 -14.55 -19.47 5.12
CA ALA A 130 -13.20 -19.30 5.60
C ALA A 130 -12.44 -18.45 4.59
N ILE A 131 -11.70 -17.43 5.09
CA ILE A 131 -10.83 -16.63 4.22
C ILE A 131 -9.65 -17.47 3.77
N GLU A 132 -9.20 -17.28 2.55
CA GLU A 132 -7.98 -17.93 2.09
C GLU A 132 -6.76 -17.48 2.91
N GLY A 133 -5.69 -18.25 2.82
CA GLY A 133 -4.51 -18.05 3.65
C GLY A 133 -4.71 -18.60 5.08
N PRO A 134 -5.08 -17.78 6.06
CA PRO A 134 -5.17 -18.18 7.46
C PRO A 134 -6.41 -19.02 7.81
N GLY A 135 -7.44 -19.10 6.95
CA GLY A 135 -8.64 -19.88 7.18
C GLY A 135 -9.60 -19.33 8.24
N ASP A 136 -9.45 -18.08 8.63
CA ASP A 136 -10.32 -17.42 9.61
C ASP A 136 -11.73 -17.20 9.05
N SER A 137 -12.77 -17.43 9.85
CA SER A 137 -14.18 -17.35 9.42
C SER A 137 -14.67 -15.91 9.33
N PHE A 138 -15.52 -15.62 8.33
CA PHE A 138 -16.18 -14.34 8.09
C PHE A 138 -17.57 -14.50 7.48
N GLY A 139 -18.30 -13.37 7.34
CA GLY A 139 -19.64 -13.33 6.80
C GLY A 139 -20.73 -13.39 7.87
N GLY A 140 -21.95 -13.09 7.50
CA GLY A 140 -23.09 -13.00 8.40
C GLY A 140 -24.30 -12.35 7.74
N THR A 141 -24.97 -11.43 8.44
CA THR A 141 -26.22 -10.80 7.97
C THR A 141 -26.26 -9.30 8.17
N ASP A 142 -25.19 -8.69 8.71
CA ASP A 142 -25.13 -7.26 9.02
C ASP A 142 -24.39 -6.47 7.95
N ASP A 143 -25.12 -5.98 6.96
CA ASP A 143 -24.57 -5.15 5.88
C ASP A 143 -24.04 -3.79 6.37
N GLU A 144 -24.38 -3.37 7.60
CA GLU A 144 -23.87 -2.16 8.25
C GLU A 144 -22.69 -2.45 9.20
N ASP A 145 -22.16 -3.67 9.21
CA ASP A 145 -21.01 -4.07 10.02
C ASP A 145 -19.89 -3.03 9.92
N ASN A 146 -19.23 -2.77 11.06
CA ASN A 146 -18.22 -1.73 11.21
C ASN A 146 -16.94 -2.32 11.79
N SER A 147 -15.99 -2.61 10.94
CA SER A 147 -14.64 -3.08 11.30
C SER A 147 -13.66 -1.93 11.59
N GLY A 148 -14.11 -0.67 11.54
CA GLY A 148 -13.31 0.50 11.93
C GLY A 148 -12.98 1.45 10.77
N VAL A 149 -11.77 2.00 10.78
CA VAL A 149 -11.29 3.01 9.84
C VAL A 149 -9.88 2.66 9.37
N MET A 150 -9.65 2.66 8.07
CA MET A 150 -8.32 2.74 7.46
C MET A 150 -8.32 3.95 6.52
N GLN A 151 -7.44 4.91 6.80
CA GLN A 151 -7.32 6.13 6.01
C GLN A 151 -5.86 6.59 5.95
N TYR A 152 -5.38 7.00 4.78
CA TYR A 152 -3.98 7.34 4.51
C TYR A 152 -3.03 6.24 5.00
N VAL A 153 -3.19 5.05 4.45
CA VAL A 153 -2.38 3.87 4.78
C VAL A 153 -1.65 3.37 3.54
N ARG A 154 -0.35 3.11 3.67
CA ARG A 154 0.44 2.42 2.66
C ARG A 154 0.74 1.00 3.10
N ILE A 155 0.50 0.04 2.21
CA ILE A 155 0.74 -1.40 2.39
C ILE A 155 1.74 -1.80 1.30
N GLU A 156 2.97 -2.05 1.70
CA GLU A 156 4.09 -2.21 0.78
C GLU A 156 4.68 -3.62 0.90
N TYR A 157 4.93 -4.27 -0.24
CA TYR A 157 5.51 -5.62 -0.36
C TYR A 157 4.69 -6.75 0.33
N PRO A 158 3.36 -6.67 0.41
CA PRO A 158 2.52 -7.73 0.97
C PRO A 158 2.34 -8.88 -0.03
N GLY A 159 1.43 -9.83 0.28
CA GLY A 159 0.96 -10.80 -0.70
C GLY A 159 1.75 -12.10 -0.68
N ILE A 160 1.95 -12.71 0.51
CA ILE A 160 2.76 -13.93 0.61
C ILE A 160 1.98 -15.16 0.14
N ALA A 161 2.59 -15.95 -0.75
CA ALA A 161 2.07 -17.26 -1.13
C ALA A 161 2.38 -18.29 -0.02
N LEU A 162 1.32 -18.93 0.51
CA LEU A 162 1.43 -20.01 1.49
C LEU A 162 1.60 -21.37 0.78
N THR A 163 0.78 -21.59 -0.23
CA THR A 163 0.85 -22.75 -1.15
C THR A 163 0.31 -22.30 -2.50
N LEU A 164 0.40 -23.13 -3.50
CA LEU A 164 -0.21 -22.87 -4.81
C LEU A 164 -1.73 -22.69 -4.68
N ASN A 165 -2.28 -21.61 -5.18
CA ASN A 165 -3.68 -21.18 -5.08
C ASN A 165 -4.18 -21.05 -3.61
N ASN A 166 -3.32 -20.55 -2.73
CA ASN A 166 -3.67 -20.20 -1.36
C ASN A 166 -2.67 -19.13 -0.90
N GLU A 167 -2.90 -17.94 -1.34
CA GLU A 167 -2.09 -16.75 -1.16
C GLU A 167 -2.77 -15.82 -0.13
N ILE A 168 -2.09 -14.78 0.29
CA ILE A 168 -2.68 -13.67 1.05
C ILE A 168 -2.47 -12.40 0.22
N ASN A 169 -3.55 -11.67 -0.02
CA ASN A 169 -3.52 -10.44 -0.82
C ASN A 169 -2.93 -9.24 -0.07
N GLY A 170 -2.75 -8.13 -0.74
CA GLY A 170 -2.29 -6.89 -0.13
C GLY A 170 -3.25 -6.38 0.94
N LEU A 171 -4.49 -6.13 0.56
CA LEU A 171 -5.61 -5.84 1.46
C LEU A 171 -6.79 -6.73 1.13
N THR A 172 -7.06 -7.70 2.00
CA THR A 172 -8.19 -8.63 1.89
C THR A 172 -9.36 -8.16 2.75
N MET A 173 -10.56 -8.12 2.20
CA MET A 173 -11.79 -7.72 2.88
C MET A 173 -12.86 -8.79 2.77
N GLY A 174 -13.03 -9.61 3.80
CA GLY A 174 -14.05 -10.69 3.86
C GLY A 174 -15.31 -10.27 4.60
N GLY A 175 -16.46 -10.15 3.92
CA GLY A 175 -17.74 -9.80 4.55
C GLY A 175 -17.74 -8.46 5.30
N VAL A 176 -16.97 -7.49 4.86
CA VAL A 176 -16.87 -6.19 5.52
C VAL A 176 -18.08 -5.32 5.16
N GLY A 177 -18.71 -4.73 6.17
CA GLY A 177 -19.92 -3.92 6.01
C GLY A 177 -19.65 -2.44 5.72
N ARG A 178 -20.70 -1.73 5.25
CA ARG A 178 -20.60 -0.31 4.84
C ARG A 178 -20.43 0.67 5.99
N GLY A 179 -20.52 0.22 7.25
CA GLY A 179 -20.13 1.02 8.41
C GLY A 179 -18.62 1.20 8.55
N THR A 180 -17.81 0.44 7.80
CA THR A 180 -16.34 0.53 7.78
C THR A 180 -15.88 1.62 6.80
N THR A 181 -14.87 2.39 7.17
CA THR A 181 -14.24 3.40 6.31
C THR A 181 -12.94 2.88 5.71
N ILE A 182 -12.84 2.83 4.39
CA ILE A 182 -11.62 2.52 3.62
C ILE A 182 -11.40 3.66 2.63
N ASP A 183 -10.37 4.47 2.87
CA ASP A 183 -10.18 5.73 2.16
C ASP A 183 -8.69 6.09 2.09
N HIS A 184 -8.16 6.49 0.93
CA HIS A 184 -6.74 6.77 0.70
C HIS A 184 -5.82 5.61 1.13
N ILE A 185 -5.95 4.48 0.45
CA ILE A 185 -5.09 3.31 0.67
C ILE A 185 -4.23 3.07 -0.57
N GLN A 186 -2.95 2.86 -0.37
CA GLN A 186 -2.03 2.41 -1.42
C GLN A 186 -1.54 1.01 -1.10
N VAL A 187 -1.69 0.07 -2.03
CA VAL A 187 -1.01 -1.23 -2.04
C VAL A 187 0.05 -1.22 -3.11
N SER A 188 1.27 -1.58 -2.74
CA SER A 188 2.43 -1.56 -3.64
C SER A 188 3.20 -2.86 -3.56
N TYR A 189 3.58 -3.41 -4.72
CA TYR A 189 4.39 -4.62 -4.83
C TYR A 189 3.75 -5.83 -4.12
N SER A 190 2.43 -5.98 -4.22
CA SER A 190 1.78 -7.21 -3.74
C SER A 190 2.27 -8.41 -4.54
N GLY A 191 2.55 -9.52 -3.86
CA GLY A 191 2.93 -10.80 -4.47
C GLY A 191 1.72 -11.66 -4.86
N ASP A 192 0.52 -11.11 -4.72
CA ASP A 192 -0.77 -11.60 -5.17
C ASP A 192 -1.63 -10.39 -5.50
N ASP A 193 -2.97 -10.45 -5.36
CA ASP A 193 -3.83 -9.31 -5.62
C ASP A 193 -3.46 -8.09 -4.75
N SER A 194 -3.64 -6.91 -5.32
CA SER A 194 -3.49 -5.70 -4.53
C SER A 194 -4.66 -5.53 -3.56
N TYR A 195 -5.88 -5.70 -4.03
CA TYR A 195 -7.12 -5.63 -3.24
C TYR A 195 -8.05 -6.77 -3.64
N GLU A 196 -8.59 -7.46 -2.63
CA GLU A 196 -9.62 -8.46 -2.88
C GLU A 196 -10.78 -8.36 -1.89
N TRP A 197 -12.02 -8.40 -2.43
CA TRP A 197 -13.27 -8.34 -1.69
C TRP A 197 -14.02 -9.66 -1.80
N PHE A 198 -14.06 -10.41 -0.70
CA PHE A 198 -14.88 -11.62 -0.55
C PHE A 198 -16.25 -11.26 0.03
N GLY A 199 -17.17 -10.78 -0.79
CA GLY A 199 -18.51 -10.36 -0.36
C GLY A 199 -18.52 -9.09 0.50
N GLY A 200 -19.66 -8.83 1.13
CA GLY A 200 -19.87 -7.63 1.94
C GLY A 200 -20.28 -6.40 1.15
N THR A 201 -20.29 -5.25 1.82
CA THR A 201 -20.89 -4.00 1.32
C THR A 201 -20.02 -2.77 1.57
N VAL A 202 -18.78 -2.95 2.02
CA VAL A 202 -17.88 -1.82 2.32
C VAL A 202 -17.70 -0.91 1.13
N ASN A 203 -17.70 0.40 1.38
CA ASN A 203 -17.46 1.41 0.36
C ASN A 203 -16.02 1.92 0.45
N CYS A 204 -15.35 2.11 -0.70
CA CYS A 204 -13.96 2.52 -0.74
C CYS A 204 -13.73 3.71 -1.67
N LYS A 205 -12.83 4.62 -1.28
CA LYS A 205 -12.38 5.73 -2.12
C LYS A 205 -10.87 5.88 -2.12
N TYR A 206 -10.34 6.46 -3.20
CA TYR A 206 -8.93 6.83 -3.33
C TYR A 206 -7.98 5.66 -3.11
N LEU A 207 -8.16 4.60 -3.90
CA LEU A 207 -7.31 3.41 -3.84
C LEU A 207 -6.24 3.44 -4.94
N ILE A 208 -5.01 3.07 -4.57
CA ILE A 208 -3.88 2.92 -5.49
C ILE A 208 -3.41 1.47 -5.47
N ALA A 209 -3.46 0.78 -6.61
CA ALA A 209 -2.79 -0.49 -6.85
C ALA A 209 -1.53 -0.24 -7.67
N PHE A 210 -0.35 -0.51 -7.11
CA PHE A 210 0.91 -0.17 -7.74
C PHE A 210 1.82 -1.37 -7.85
N ARG A 211 2.11 -1.79 -9.10
CA ARG A 211 3.05 -2.86 -9.42
C ARG A 211 2.72 -4.17 -8.70
N GLY A 212 1.44 -4.52 -8.54
CA GLY A 212 1.01 -5.82 -8.02
C GLY A 212 1.42 -6.97 -8.95
N TRP A 213 1.44 -8.19 -8.42
CA TRP A 213 1.83 -9.36 -9.20
C TRP A 213 0.63 -9.95 -9.94
N ASP A 214 -0.48 -10.26 -9.23
CA ASP A 214 -1.71 -10.76 -9.86
C ASP A 214 -2.71 -9.61 -10.15
N ASP A 215 -3.94 -9.63 -9.74
CA ASP A 215 -4.93 -8.64 -10.12
C ASP A 215 -4.83 -7.33 -9.30
N ASP A 216 -5.27 -6.21 -9.88
CA ASP A 216 -5.25 -4.95 -9.13
C ASP A 216 -6.46 -4.85 -8.19
N PHE A 217 -7.65 -5.25 -8.68
CA PHE A 217 -8.92 -5.22 -7.95
C PHE A 217 -9.73 -6.46 -8.26
N ASP A 218 -9.81 -7.39 -7.31
CA ASP A 218 -10.65 -8.59 -7.44
C ASP A 218 -11.89 -8.54 -6.54
N THR A 219 -13.01 -9.01 -7.04
CA THR A 219 -14.29 -9.04 -6.33
C THR A 219 -14.99 -10.38 -6.49
N ASP A 220 -15.34 -10.99 -5.37
CA ASP A 220 -15.98 -12.29 -5.31
C ASP A 220 -17.07 -12.35 -4.21
N PHE A 221 -17.69 -13.48 -4.03
CA PHE A 221 -18.60 -13.87 -2.94
C PHE A 221 -19.76 -12.91 -2.66
N GLY A 222 -20.24 -12.21 -3.71
CA GLY A 222 -21.40 -11.34 -3.59
C GLY A 222 -21.09 -9.92 -3.12
N TYR A 223 -19.85 -9.45 -3.30
CA TYR A 223 -19.48 -8.06 -2.98
C TYR A 223 -20.37 -7.06 -3.74
N SER A 224 -20.87 -6.04 -3.03
CA SER A 224 -21.82 -5.08 -3.58
C SER A 224 -21.59 -3.63 -3.11
N GLY A 225 -20.37 -3.31 -2.69
CA GLY A 225 -19.97 -1.96 -2.27
C GLY A 225 -19.88 -0.94 -3.40
N LYS A 226 -19.62 0.31 -3.02
CA LYS A 226 -19.41 1.45 -3.91
C LYS A 226 -17.96 1.86 -3.90
N LEU A 227 -17.40 2.16 -5.07
CA LEU A 227 -15.99 2.51 -5.22
C LEU A 227 -15.85 3.75 -6.11
N GLN A 228 -15.02 4.71 -5.72
CA GLN A 228 -14.72 5.90 -6.52
C GLN A 228 -13.28 6.35 -6.34
N TYR A 229 -12.66 6.83 -7.43
CA TYR A 229 -11.29 7.31 -7.49
C TYR A 229 -10.25 6.21 -7.22
N LEU A 230 -10.19 5.24 -8.11
CA LEU A 230 -9.21 4.18 -8.07
C LEU A 230 -8.21 4.31 -9.21
N VAL A 231 -6.94 4.05 -8.93
CA VAL A 231 -5.89 3.99 -9.95
C VAL A 231 -5.04 2.75 -9.80
N ALA A 232 -4.74 2.10 -10.93
CA ALA A 232 -3.75 1.03 -11.00
C ALA A 232 -2.65 1.41 -11.99
N LEU A 233 -1.40 1.04 -11.66
CA LEU A 233 -0.23 1.21 -12.53
C LEU A 233 0.64 -0.05 -12.46
N ARG A 234 0.79 -0.71 -13.63
CA ARG A 234 1.48 -2.00 -13.74
C ARG A 234 2.92 -1.87 -14.21
N ASP A 235 3.77 -2.76 -13.68
CA ASP A 235 5.13 -2.96 -14.16
C ASP A 235 5.11 -3.89 -15.39
N PRO A 236 5.77 -3.56 -16.52
CA PRO A 236 5.80 -4.41 -17.70
C PRO A 236 6.30 -5.84 -17.48
N ASP A 237 7.21 -6.03 -16.53
CA ASP A 237 7.94 -7.28 -16.36
C ASP A 237 7.29 -8.25 -15.35
N ILE A 238 6.34 -7.76 -14.53
CA ILE A 238 5.81 -8.49 -13.38
C ILE A 238 4.36 -8.90 -13.62
N ALA A 239 4.12 -10.21 -13.73
CA ALA A 239 2.78 -10.78 -13.81
C ALA A 239 2.78 -12.19 -13.23
N ASP A 240 1.64 -12.62 -12.67
CA ASP A 240 1.50 -13.93 -12.07
C ASP A 240 1.25 -15.04 -13.12
N GLN A 241 1.56 -16.28 -12.73
CA GLN A 241 1.36 -17.46 -13.56
C GLN A 241 -0.14 -17.81 -13.76
N SER A 242 -1.04 -17.34 -12.89
CA SER A 242 -2.49 -17.46 -13.02
C SER A 242 -3.04 -16.57 -14.15
N SER A 243 -2.32 -15.53 -14.53
CA SER A 243 -2.62 -14.52 -15.57
C SER A 243 -3.23 -13.23 -15.01
N SER A 244 -2.41 -12.21 -14.90
CA SER A 244 -2.75 -10.92 -14.30
C SER A 244 -3.74 -10.08 -15.12
N ASN A 245 -4.72 -9.50 -14.45
CA ASN A 245 -5.68 -8.56 -14.97
C ASN A 245 -5.67 -7.24 -14.17
N GLY A 246 -6.40 -6.24 -14.62
CA GLY A 246 -6.65 -5.02 -13.84
C GLY A 246 -7.82 -5.21 -12.88
N PHE A 247 -8.97 -5.60 -13.43
CA PHE A 247 -10.10 -6.11 -12.66
C PHE A 247 -10.28 -7.60 -12.94
N GLU A 248 -10.49 -8.37 -11.90
CA GLU A 248 -11.16 -9.65 -11.99
C GLU A 248 -12.48 -9.58 -11.20
N SER A 249 -13.55 -10.23 -11.66
CA SER A 249 -14.81 -10.20 -10.93
C SER A 249 -15.62 -11.46 -11.17
N ASP A 250 -15.84 -12.19 -10.11
CA ASP A 250 -16.63 -13.42 -10.06
C ASP A 250 -17.85 -13.27 -9.15
N ASN A 251 -18.91 -14.03 -9.37
CA ASN A 251 -19.94 -14.19 -8.35
C ASN A 251 -19.50 -15.20 -7.28
N ASP A 252 -18.91 -16.28 -7.74
CA ASP A 252 -18.20 -17.30 -6.98
C ASP A 252 -17.36 -18.16 -7.93
N GLY A 253 -16.44 -18.95 -7.41
CA GLY A 253 -15.51 -19.76 -8.21
C GLY A 253 -16.18 -20.74 -9.18
N SER A 254 -17.47 -21.03 -9.02
CA SER A 254 -18.29 -21.91 -9.90
C SER A 254 -19.22 -21.13 -10.84
N GLY A 255 -19.31 -19.80 -10.71
CA GLY A 255 -20.18 -18.94 -11.50
C GLY A 255 -21.67 -19.20 -11.29
N THR A 256 -22.06 -19.56 -10.06
CA THR A 256 -23.46 -19.78 -9.70
C THR A 256 -24.24 -18.46 -9.69
N LEU A 257 -25.55 -18.54 -9.44
CA LEU A 257 -26.44 -17.40 -9.22
C LEU A 257 -26.78 -17.25 -7.73
N ASN A 258 -25.89 -17.70 -6.85
CA ASN A 258 -26.06 -17.50 -5.41
C ASN A 258 -26.16 -16.02 -5.06
N GLU A 259 -27.08 -15.69 -4.18
CA GLU A 259 -27.31 -14.31 -3.71
C GLU A 259 -26.61 -14.04 -2.35
N PRO A 260 -26.10 -12.82 -2.14
CA PRO A 260 -26.13 -11.68 -3.04
C PRO A 260 -25.22 -11.90 -4.26
N ILE A 261 -25.63 -11.40 -5.43
CA ILE A 261 -24.77 -11.41 -6.61
C ILE A 261 -23.66 -10.37 -6.46
N THR A 262 -22.43 -10.71 -6.83
CA THR A 262 -21.32 -9.75 -6.93
C THR A 262 -21.68 -8.65 -7.91
N SER A 263 -21.93 -7.44 -7.39
CA SER A 263 -22.47 -6.33 -8.15
C SER A 263 -21.97 -4.96 -7.67
N PRO A 264 -20.64 -4.78 -7.52
CA PRO A 264 -20.09 -3.50 -7.09
C PRO A 264 -20.39 -2.37 -8.06
N THR A 265 -20.41 -1.14 -7.53
CA THR A 265 -20.63 0.07 -8.32
C THR A 265 -19.37 0.92 -8.34
N TRP A 266 -18.75 1.04 -9.52
CA TRP A 266 -17.46 1.69 -9.74
C TRP A 266 -17.64 3.02 -10.49
N TRP A 267 -17.00 4.06 -10.00
CA TRP A 267 -16.94 5.36 -10.66
C TRP A 267 -15.54 5.93 -10.68
N ASN A 268 -15.18 6.59 -11.77
CA ASN A 268 -13.92 7.33 -11.88
C ASN A 268 -12.69 6.47 -11.58
N VAL A 269 -12.43 5.47 -12.41
CA VAL A 269 -11.29 4.54 -12.28
C VAL A 269 -10.30 4.74 -13.43
N THR A 270 -9.01 4.64 -13.16
CA THR A 270 -7.94 4.67 -14.17
C THR A 270 -7.05 3.45 -14.06
N MET A 271 -7.06 2.58 -15.08
CA MET A 271 -6.31 1.33 -15.14
C MET A 271 -5.18 1.46 -16.15
N ILE A 272 -3.95 1.69 -15.67
CA ILE A 272 -2.76 1.78 -16.50
C ILE A 272 -2.09 0.41 -16.54
N GLY A 273 -2.23 -0.27 -17.66
CA GLY A 273 -1.65 -1.58 -17.93
C GLY A 273 -0.14 -1.53 -18.20
N PRO A 274 0.47 -2.69 -18.46
CA PRO A 274 1.93 -2.81 -18.59
C PRO A 274 2.47 -2.21 -19.88
N LYS A 275 1.64 -1.95 -20.88
CA LYS A 275 2.08 -1.61 -22.25
C LYS A 275 1.97 -0.12 -22.54
N LYS A 276 3.07 0.61 -22.35
CA LYS A 276 3.17 2.04 -22.63
C LYS A 276 2.92 2.37 -24.11
N GLU A 277 3.50 1.59 -25.01
CA GLU A 277 3.41 1.78 -26.46
C GLU A 277 3.53 0.45 -27.22
N SER A 278 3.30 0.46 -28.52
CA SER A 278 3.30 -0.78 -29.33
C SER A 278 4.61 -1.57 -29.26
N GLY A 279 5.75 -0.89 -29.10
CA GLY A 279 7.09 -1.48 -28.97
C GLY A 279 7.45 -1.99 -27.58
N THR A 280 6.67 -1.69 -26.55
CA THR A 280 6.97 -2.12 -25.17
C THR A 280 6.86 -3.64 -25.06
N THR A 281 7.94 -4.30 -24.66
CA THR A 281 7.92 -5.72 -24.27
C THR A 281 7.25 -5.83 -22.90
N ILE A 282 6.33 -6.78 -22.77
CA ILE A 282 5.64 -7.04 -21.51
C ILE A 282 5.67 -8.54 -21.19
N ASN A 283 5.50 -8.90 -19.93
CA ASN A 283 5.31 -10.29 -19.53
C ASN A 283 4.07 -10.87 -20.25
N SER A 284 4.21 -12.06 -20.84
CA SER A 284 3.15 -12.71 -21.64
C SER A 284 1.94 -13.18 -20.81
N LEU A 285 2.04 -13.16 -19.50
CA LEU A 285 0.99 -13.53 -18.57
C LEU A 285 0.00 -12.38 -18.32
N TYR A 286 0.32 -11.14 -18.68
CA TYR A 286 -0.67 -10.08 -18.72
C TYR A 286 -1.78 -10.36 -19.73
N LYS A 287 -3.03 -10.19 -19.33
CA LYS A 287 -4.19 -10.53 -20.17
C LYS A 287 -5.12 -9.34 -20.41
N ARG A 288 -5.80 -8.82 -19.36
CA ARG A 288 -6.94 -7.94 -19.59
C ARG A 288 -6.96 -6.75 -18.62
N GLY A 289 -7.44 -5.62 -19.10
CA GLY A 289 -7.76 -4.51 -18.22
C GLY A 289 -8.97 -4.79 -17.33
N MET A 290 -9.96 -5.55 -17.88
CA MET A 290 -11.11 -6.06 -17.12
C MET A 290 -11.47 -7.47 -17.57
N HIS A 291 -11.64 -8.39 -16.62
CA HIS A 291 -12.17 -9.73 -16.79
C HIS A 291 -13.40 -9.93 -15.92
N LEU A 292 -14.57 -9.63 -16.46
CA LEU A 292 -15.85 -9.76 -15.77
C LEU A 292 -16.47 -11.11 -16.15
N ARG A 293 -16.61 -12.01 -15.18
CA ARG A 293 -16.90 -13.42 -15.45
C ARG A 293 -17.85 -14.03 -14.41
N ARG A 294 -18.16 -15.30 -14.57
CA ARG A 294 -18.81 -16.17 -13.57
C ARG A 294 -20.02 -15.52 -12.89
N SER A 295 -20.95 -14.97 -13.70
CA SER A 295 -22.22 -14.39 -13.24
C SER A 295 -22.14 -13.05 -12.50
N SER A 296 -20.97 -12.40 -12.41
CA SER A 296 -20.84 -11.08 -11.80
C SER A 296 -21.63 -10.00 -12.58
N ARG A 297 -22.06 -8.94 -11.89
CA ARG A 297 -22.94 -7.88 -12.42
C ARG A 297 -22.40 -6.48 -12.08
N ASN A 298 -21.15 -6.21 -12.48
CA ASN A 298 -20.49 -4.95 -12.24
C ASN A 298 -21.22 -3.76 -12.86
N LYS A 299 -21.27 -2.63 -12.16
CA LYS A 299 -21.85 -1.36 -12.59
C LYS A 299 -20.73 -0.33 -12.66
N ILE A 300 -20.18 -0.11 -13.85
CA ILE A 300 -18.97 0.67 -14.06
C ILE A 300 -19.29 1.94 -14.85
N SER A 301 -18.74 3.08 -14.43
CA SER A 301 -18.90 4.35 -15.15
C SER A 301 -17.63 5.21 -15.07
N ASN A 302 -17.39 6.04 -16.07
CA ASN A 302 -16.29 7.00 -16.12
C ASN A 302 -14.91 6.36 -15.91
N THR A 303 -14.63 5.24 -16.56
CA THR A 303 -13.38 4.48 -16.36
C THR A 303 -12.47 4.58 -17.56
N ILE A 304 -11.17 4.73 -17.33
CA ILE A 304 -10.11 4.64 -18.34
C ILE A 304 -9.38 3.30 -18.18
N ILE A 305 -9.26 2.55 -19.27
CA ILE A 305 -8.52 1.29 -19.38
C ILE A 305 -7.52 1.46 -20.51
N MET A 306 -6.23 1.48 -20.20
CA MET A 306 -5.21 1.71 -21.24
C MET A 306 -3.97 0.87 -21.07
N GLY A 307 -3.36 0.45 -22.21
CA GLY A 307 -2.11 -0.29 -22.21
C GLY A 307 -2.22 -1.77 -21.82
N TRP A 308 -3.35 -2.43 -22.07
CA TRP A 308 -3.57 -3.85 -21.82
C TRP A 308 -3.60 -4.67 -23.12
N PRO A 309 -3.24 -5.97 -23.11
CA PRO A 309 -3.42 -6.82 -24.30
C PRO A 309 -4.87 -6.85 -24.78
N THR A 310 -5.82 -7.12 -23.89
CA THR A 310 -7.25 -6.96 -24.12
C THR A 310 -7.80 -5.90 -23.15
N GLY A 311 -8.59 -4.94 -23.63
CA GLY A 311 -9.16 -3.93 -22.75
C GLY A 311 -10.21 -4.54 -21.82
N ILE A 312 -11.32 -5.08 -22.36
CA ILE A 312 -12.44 -5.61 -21.59
C ILE A 312 -12.82 -7.00 -22.12
N ARG A 313 -13.02 -7.95 -21.21
CA ARG A 313 -13.63 -9.25 -21.50
C ARG A 313 -14.87 -9.48 -20.66
N LEU A 314 -15.98 -9.86 -21.32
CA LEU A 314 -17.15 -10.44 -20.66
C LEU A 314 -17.12 -11.95 -20.88
N ASP A 315 -17.12 -12.72 -19.80
CA ASP A 315 -16.99 -14.18 -19.85
C ASP A 315 -18.17 -14.87 -19.14
N GLY A 316 -18.78 -15.80 -19.86
CA GLY A 316 -19.89 -16.61 -19.36
C GLY A 316 -21.27 -16.07 -19.73
N ALA A 317 -22.18 -17.01 -19.98
CA ALA A 317 -23.53 -16.74 -20.45
C ALA A 317 -24.33 -15.82 -19.52
N ASN A 318 -24.23 -16.04 -18.21
CA ASN A 318 -24.96 -15.23 -17.22
C ASN A 318 -24.44 -13.79 -17.15
N THR A 319 -23.13 -13.58 -17.23
CA THR A 319 -22.50 -12.25 -17.25
C THR A 319 -22.92 -11.47 -18.50
N ILE A 320 -22.88 -12.14 -19.67
CA ILE A 320 -23.32 -11.56 -20.94
C ILE A 320 -24.83 -11.28 -20.92
N GLN A 321 -25.65 -12.17 -20.34
CA GLN A 321 -27.07 -11.95 -20.19
C GLN A 321 -27.37 -10.76 -19.26
N ALA A 322 -26.56 -10.54 -18.23
CA ALA A 322 -26.66 -9.36 -17.36
C ALA A 322 -26.38 -8.05 -18.11
N ALA A 323 -25.42 -8.05 -19.06
CA ALA A 323 -25.17 -6.93 -19.95
C ALA A 323 -26.35 -6.66 -20.89
N LEU A 324 -26.92 -7.71 -21.48
CA LEU A 324 -28.13 -7.59 -22.33
C LEU A 324 -29.33 -7.02 -21.57
N ASN A 325 -29.51 -7.41 -20.32
CA ASN A 325 -30.64 -6.98 -19.48
C ASN A 325 -30.39 -5.61 -18.79
N GLY A 326 -29.20 -5.03 -18.93
CA GLY A 326 -28.83 -3.77 -18.28
C GLY A 326 -28.63 -3.86 -16.76
N THR A 327 -28.52 -5.09 -16.20
CA THR A 327 -28.18 -5.29 -14.77
C THR A 327 -26.67 -5.23 -14.51
N MET A 328 -25.88 -5.33 -15.57
CA MET A 328 -24.45 -5.01 -15.65
C MET A 328 -24.25 -3.97 -16.77
N TYR A 329 -23.36 -3.01 -16.54
CA TYR A 329 -23.02 -2.02 -17.55
C TYR A 329 -21.61 -1.45 -17.37
N ILE A 330 -21.06 -0.92 -18.48
CA ILE A 330 -19.84 -0.12 -18.49
C ILE A 330 -20.15 1.13 -19.32
N ASN A 331 -20.38 2.26 -18.65
CA ASN A 331 -20.86 3.49 -19.29
C ASN A 331 -19.77 4.57 -19.34
N ASN A 332 -19.81 5.43 -20.37
CA ASN A 332 -19.00 6.65 -20.46
C ASN A 332 -17.51 6.42 -20.21
N SER A 333 -16.97 5.30 -20.68
CA SER A 333 -15.62 4.84 -20.38
C SER A 333 -14.73 4.87 -21.61
N ILE A 334 -13.42 4.73 -21.42
CA ILE A 334 -12.39 4.77 -22.47
C ILE A 334 -11.58 3.49 -22.42
N VAL A 335 -11.36 2.86 -23.59
CA VAL A 335 -10.37 1.81 -23.80
C VAL A 335 -9.33 2.32 -24.79
N ALA A 336 -8.03 2.21 -24.47
CA ALA A 336 -6.94 2.69 -25.32
C ALA A 336 -5.72 1.76 -25.32
N GLY A 337 -4.91 1.82 -26.38
CA GLY A 337 -3.59 1.19 -26.43
C GLY A 337 -3.58 -0.33 -26.27
N TYR A 338 -4.65 -1.00 -26.61
CA TYR A 338 -4.74 -2.46 -26.63
C TYR A 338 -3.90 -3.06 -27.76
N THR A 339 -3.46 -4.31 -27.59
CA THR A 339 -2.61 -4.97 -28.60
C THR A 339 -3.25 -6.17 -29.27
N SER A 340 -4.21 -6.79 -28.61
CA SER A 340 -5.00 -7.89 -29.16
C SER A 340 -6.38 -7.37 -29.61
N THR A 341 -7.19 -6.91 -28.66
CA THR A 341 -8.51 -6.36 -28.95
C THR A 341 -8.93 -5.35 -27.88
N ALA A 342 -9.72 -4.34 -28.27
CA ALA A 342 -10.30 -3.41 -27.31
C ALA A 342 -11.25 -4.13 -26.35
N MET A 343 -12.03 -5.08 -26.88
CA MET A 343 -13.01 -5.83 -26.11
C MET A 343 -13.40 -7.13 -26.80
N ASP A 344 -13.72 -8.14 -26.00
CA ASP A 344 -14.23 -9.43 -26.50
C ASP A 344 -15.22 -10.08 -25.53
N THR A 345 -15.82 -11.17 -26.01
CA THR A 345 -16.69 -12.04 -25.21
C THR A 345 -16.31 -13.49 -25.42
N VAL A 346 -16.41 -14.28 -24.35
CA VAL A 346 -16.25 -15.74 -24.41
C VAL A 346 -17.39 -16.43 -23.68
N SER A 347 -17.63 -17.70 -24.03
CA SER A 347 -18.62 -18.54 -23.34
C SER A 347 -20.05 -17.96 -23.32
N ALA A 348 -20.48 -17.30 -24.42
CA ALA A 348 -21.75 -16.57 -24.49
C ALA A 348 -23.00 -17.46 -24.42
N GLY A 349 -22.87 -18.80 -24.40
CA GLY A 349 -24.00 -19.72 -24.27
C GLY A 349 -25.03 -19.63 -25.40
N GLY A 350 -24.62 -19.15 -26.59
CA GLY A 350 -25.49 -18.95 -27.75
C GLY A 350 -26.28 -17.62 -27.74
N ALA A 351 -26.03 -16.73 -26.79
CA ALA A 351 -26.62 -15.39 -26.78
C ALA A 351 -26.10 -14.57 -27.99
N SER A 352 -27.03 -13.91 -28.71
CA SER A 352 -26.66 -12.94 -29.73
C SER A 352 -26.31 -11.63 -29.06
N PHE A 353 -25.00 -11.42 -28.83
CA PHE A 353 -24.48 -10.22 -28.18
C PHE A 353 -23.38 -9.58 -29.05
N ASN A 354 -23.61 -8.34 -29.47
CA ASN A 354 -22.59 -7.55 -30.15
C ASN A 354 -21.93 -6.59 -29.17
N MET A 355 -20.70 -6.92 -28.77
CA MET A 355 -19.92 -6.14 -27.81
C MET A 355 -19.67 -4.71 -28.31
N GLY A 356 -19.44 -4.51 -29.62
CA GLY A 356 -19.20 -3.19 -30.21
C GLY A 356 -20.44 -2.30 -30.17
N ASP A 357 -21.61 -2.83 -30.50
CA ASP A 357 -22.88 -2.09 -30.44
C ASP A 357 -23.23 -1.75 -28.99
N TRP A 358 -23.06 -2.70 -28.08
CA TRP A 358 -23.28 -2.48 -26.64
C TRP A 358 -22.36 -1.39 -26.09
N TRP A 359 -21.08 -1.42 -26.43
CA TRP A 359 -20.09 -0.43 -26.03
C TRP A 359 -20.45 0.98 -26.55
N THR A 360 -20.82 1.07 -27.83
CA THR A 360 -21.23 2.33 -28.44
C THR A 360 -22.51 2.90 -27.81
N ALA A 361 -23.50 2.04 -27.56
CA ALA A 361 -24.74 2.41 -26.87
C ALA A 361 -24.51 2.91 -25.45
N SER A 362 -23.45 2.42 -24.79
CA SER A 362 -23.01 2.82 -23.45
C SER A 362 -22.13 4.09 -23.45
N SER A 363 -22.02 4.83 -24.55
CA SER A 363 -21.12 5.98 -24.72
C SER A 363 -19.65 5.63 -24.48
N GLY A 364 -19.25 4.40 -24.76
CA GLY A 364 -17.88 3.94 -24.70
C GLY A 364 -17.05 4.49 -25.87
N ARG A 365 -15.79 4.83 -25.59
CA ARG A 365 -14.85 5.38 -26.56
C ARG A 365 -13.61 4.49 -26.65
N THR A 366 -13.12 4.30 -27.88
CA THR A 366 -11.97 3.42 -28.14
C THR A 366 -10.91 4.20 -28.90
N PHE A 367 -9.65 4.12 -28.45
CA PHE A 367 -8.48 4.71 -29.08
C PHE A 367 -7.43 3.64 -29.34
N THR A 368 -6.68 3.76 -30.44
CA THR A 368 -5.67 2.77 -30.81
C THR A 368 -4.35 2.94 -30.08
N ALA A 369 -4.05 4.17 -29.66
CA ALA A 369 -2.83 4.49 -28.92
C ALA A 369 -3.14 5.09 -27.55
N ASN A 370 -2.30 4.80 -26.55
CA ASN A 370 -2.40 5.38 -25.22
C ASN A 370 -2.28 6.92 -25.25
N THR A 371 -1.46 7.46 -26.13
CA THR A 371 -1.24 8.90 -26.29
C THR A 371 -2.50 9.67 -26.68
N GLU A 372 -3.51 9.01 -27.25
CA GLU A 372 -4.78 9.63 -27.63
C GLU A 372 -5.65 9.94 -26.41
N VAL A 373 -5.42 9.28 -25.26
CA VAL A 373 -6.08 9.62 -23.97
C VAL A 373 -5.51 10.90 -23.39
N ALA A 374 -4.29 11.26 -23.76
CA ALA A 374 -3.62 12.50 -23.38
C ALA A 374 -3.56 12.73 -21.85
N LEU A 375 -3.17 11.71 -21.10
CA LEU A 375 -2.71 11.85 -19.70
C LEU A 375 -1.24 12.32 -19.71
N THR A 376 -0.79 12.99 -18.67
CA THR A 376 0.51 13.70 -18.65
C THR A 376 1.71 12.76 -18.72
N ASP A 377 1.85 11.83 -17.76
CA ASP A 377 2.91 10.79 -17.77
C ASP A 377 2.48 9.56 -16.95
N PRO A 378 1.40 8.86 -17.38
CA PRO A 378 0.75 7.85 -16.56
C PRO A 378 1.54 6.53 -16.43
N PHE A 379 2.54 6.29 -17.29
CA PHE A 379 3.35 5.06 -17.29
C PHE A 379 4.69 5.21 -16.56
N ASN A 380 4.93 6.33 -15.91
CA ASN A 380 6.15 6.55 -15.15
C ASN A 380 6.07 5.79 -13.83
N LEU A 381 6.98 4.82 -13.63
CA LEU A 381 6.95 3.94 -12.46
C LEU A 381 7.59 4.56 -11.19
N THR A 382 8.14 5.75 -11.29
CA THR A 382 8.79 6.42 -10.14
C THR A 382 8.10 7.71 -9.73
N THR A 383 7.61 8.46 -10.72
CA THR A 383 6.91 9.75 -10.52
C THR A 383 5.74 9.85 -11.51
N PRO A 384 4.73 8.96 -11.40
CA PRO A 384 3.62 8.99 -12.34
C PRO A 384 2.84 10.30 -12.23
N ASN A 385 2.31 10.74 -13.39
CA ASN A 385 1.38 11.85 -13.43
C ASN A 385 0.15 11.44 -14.25
N PHE A 386 -0.93 11.17 -13.55
CA PHE A 386 -2.18 10.68 -14.12
C PHE A 386 -3.13 11.79 -14.59
N LEU A 387 -2.77 13.06 -14.35
CA LEU A 387 -3.63 14.19 -14.71
C LEU A 387 -3.86 14.26 -16.22
N PRO A 388 -5.11 14.48 -16.66
CA PRO A 388 -5.42 14.74 -18.05
C PRO A 388 -4.85 16.10 -18.48
N THR A 389 -4.23 16.15 -19.67
CA THR A 389 -3.86 17.43 -20.29
C THR A 389 -5.13 18.18 -20.73
N SER A 390 -5.01 19.47 -21.03
CA SER A 390 -6.17 20.26 -21.47
C SER A 390 -6.86 19.77 -22.75
N SER A 391 -6.18 18.94 -23.55
CA SER A 391 -6.70 18.33 -24.77
C SER A 391 -7.25 16.92 -24.55
N SER A 392 -7.22 16.40 -23.34
CA SER A 392 -7.61 15.02 -23.04
C SER A 392 -9.11 14.79 -23.30
N PRO A 393 -9.48 13.72 -24.02
CA PRO A 393 -10.87 13.30 -24.14
C PRO A 393 -11.49 12.88 -22.79
N ALA A 394 -10.68 12.62 -21.78
CA ALA A 394 -11.15 12.31 -20.42
C ALA A 394 -11.92 13.47 -19.76
N LEU A 395 -11.66 14.71 -20.18
CA LEU A 395 -12.33 15.91 -19.65
C LEU A 395 -13.76 16.10 -20.19
N THR A 396 -14.23 15.24 -21.08
CA THR A 396 -15.56 15.35 -21.70
C THR A 396 -16.27 14.00 -21.75
N GLY A 397 -17.59 14.03 -21.90
CA GLY A 397 -18.40 12.83 -22.09
C GLY A 397 -18.53 11.94 -20.85
N ALA A 398 -18.24 12.46 -19.67
CA ALA A 398 -18.48 11.74 -18.41
C ALA A 398 -19.98 11.70 -18.08
N ALA A 399 -20.42 10.63 -17.44
CA ALA A 399 -21.71 10.58 -16.76
C ALA A 399 -21.60 11.30 -15.39
N THR A 400 -22.70 11.82 -14.90
CA THR A 400 -22.77 12.41 -13.55
C THR A 400 -22.90 11.30 -12.51
N PRO A 401 -21.99 11.19 -11.53
CA PRO A 401 -22.14 10.22 -10.45
C PRO A 401 -23.41 10.46 -9.62
N PRO A 402 -23.96 9.43 -8.99
CA PRO A 402 -25.14 9.57 -8.13
C PRO A 402 -24.92 10.52 -6.96
N SER A 403 -25.93 11.33 -6.64
CA SER A 403 -25.94 12.18 -5.43
C SER A 403 -26.54 11.40 -4.26
N ASP A 404 -25.83 10.38 -3.77
CA ASP A 404 -26.31 9.43 -2.75
C ASP A 404 -25.57 9.53 -1.41
N GLY A 405 -24.73 10.56 -1.26
CA GLY A 405 -23.93 10.80 -0.05
C GLY A 405 -22.59 10.09 -0.04
N PHE A 406 -22.33 9.15 -0.96
CA PHE A 406 -21.03 8.50 -1.10
C PHE A 406 -20.25 9.06 -2.29
N PHE A 407 -20.83 9.04 -3.50
CA PHE A 407 -20.10 9.50 -4.68
C PHE A 407 -19.94 11.03 -4.69
N ASP A 408 -18.79 11.47 -5.20
CA ASP A 408 -18.61 12.89 -5.57
C ASP A 408 -19.40 13.18 -6.86
N ALA A 409 -20.59 13.71 -6.71
CA ALA A 409 -21.46 14.05 -7.82
C ALA A 409 -20.94 15.22 -8.68
N THR A 410 -19.86 15.89 -8.29
CA THR A 410 -19.21 16.96 -9.06
C THR A 410 -18.17 16.45 -10.05
N ALA A 411 -17.80 15.17 -9.98
CA ALA A 411 -16.84 14.55 -10.89
C ALA A 411 -17.40 14.49 -12.32
N ASN A 412 -17.04 15.46 -13.14
CA ASN A 412 -17.49 15.61 -14.52
C ASN A 412 -16.42 15.19 -15.56
N PHE A 413 -15.58 14.23 -15.19
CA PHE A 413 -14.48 13.69 -16.00
C PHE A 413 -14.47 12.16 -15.98
N VAL A 414 -13.82 11.55 -16.97
CA VAL A 414 -13.60 10.11 -17.06
C VAL A 414 -12.23 9.75 -16.49
N GLY A 415 -12.14 8.65 -15.76
CA GLY A 415 -10.94 8.26 -15.02
C GLY A 415 -10.93 8.79 -13.60
N ALA A 416 -9.87 8.47 -12.86
CA ALA A 416 -9.73 8.79 -11.43
C ALA A 416 -9.25 10.23 -11.17
N PHE A 417 -8.87 10.99 -12.20
CA PHE A 417 -8.25 12.31 -12.06
C PHE A 417 -8.95 13.34 -12.93
N GLY A 418 -9.32 14.46 -12.32
CA GLY A 418 -9.72 15.68 -13.00
C GLY A 418 -8.57 16.69 -13.04
N SER A 419 -8.71 17.80 -12.30
CA SER A 419 -7.68 18.84 -12.18
C SER A 419 -6.81 18.69 -10.93
N VAL A 420 -7.12 17.75 -10.04
CA VAL A 420 -6.44 17.54 -8.75
C VAL A 420 -5.74 16.19 -8.76
N ASP A 421 -4.46 16.21 -8.42
CA ASP A 421 -3.70 15.00 -8.12
C ASP A 421 -3.88 14.63 -6.65
N TRP A 422 -4.81 13.74 -6.37
CA TRP A 422 -5.11 13.28 -5.02
C TRP A 422 -4.08 12.26 -4.49
N THR A 423 -3.13 11.83 -5.32
CA THR A 423 -2.02 10.96 -4.89
C THR A 423 -0.86 11.76 -4.29
N ALA A 424 -0.80 13.06 -4.58
CA ALA A 424 0.28 13.92 -4.10
C ALA A 424 0.41 13.89 -2.57
N VAL A 425 1.63 14.06 -2.09
CA VAL A 425 2.03 14.13 -0.67
C VAL A 425 2.02 12.77 0.04
N TRP A 426 0.94 11.98 -0.01
CA TRP A 426 0.80 10.78 0.81
C TRP A 426 1.23 9.47 0.10
N ALA A 427 1.04 9.38 -1.22
CA ALA A 427 1.41 8.18 -1.97
C ALA A 427 2.92 8.12 -2.22
N ASP A 428 3.47 6.91 -2.31
CA ASP A 428 4.88 6.66 -2.58
C ASP A 428 5.03 5.63 -3.71
N PHE A 429 5.60 6.06 -4.82
CA PHE A 429 5.86 5.19 -5.97
C PHE A 429 7.30 4.66 -6.00
N THR A 430 8.07 4.92 -4.95
CA THR A 430 9.42 4.40 -4.74
C THR A 430 9.62 3.92 -3.30
N PRO A 431 8.71 3.10 -2.76
CA PRO A 431 8.78 2.67 -1.37
C PRO A 431 10.10 1.94 -1.09
N GLY A 432 10.67 2.16 0.08
CA GLY A 432 11.91 1.48 0.50
C GLY A 432 12.67 2.24 1.57
N ASN A 433 13.67 1.59 2.16
CA ASN A 433 14.64 2.10 3.14
C ASN A 433 14.07 3.05 4.19
N TYR A 434 13.08 2.55 4.94
CA TYR A 434 12.62 3.28 6.12
C TYR A 434 13.69 3.21 7.19
N VAL A 435 14.40 4.30 7.36
CA VAL A 435 15.27 4.48 8.50
C VAL A 435 14.39 4.32 9.74
N THR A 436 14.59 3.25 10.51
CA THR A 436 14.14 3.20 11.89
C THR A 436 14.97 4.27 12.56
N SER A 437 14.35 5.37 12.92
CA SER A 437 15.02 6.61 13.25
C SER A 437 16.29 6.37 14.06
N VAL A 438 17.44 6.52 13.42
CA VAL A 438 18.56 7.09 14.10
C VAL A 438 18.07 8.53 14.35
N GLU A 439 17.44 8.79 15.51
CA GLU A 439 17.14 10.16 15.88
C GLU A 439 18.47 10.88 16.01
N GLU A 440 18.84 11.58 14.96
CA GLU A 440 19.94 12.49 14.99
C GLU A 440 19.45 13.77 15.67
N ASN A 441 19.65 13.84 16.99
CA ASN A 441 19.30 15.03 17.75
C ASN A 441 20.32 16.13 17.46
N GLN A 442 19.88 17.23 16.85
CA GLN A 442 20.68 18.42 16.76
C GLN A 442 20.83 19.04 18.16
N LEU A 443 21.97 18.81 18.80
CA LEU A 443 22.25 19.23 20.18
C LEU A 443 22.61 20.70 20.36
N SER A 444 22.97 21.40 19.26
CA SER A 444 23.37 22.81 19.29
C SER A 444 23.26 23.50 17.94
N SER A 445 22.97 24.78 17.93
CA SER A 445 22.67 25.52 16.71
C SER A 445 23.88 26.10 15.96
N THR A 446 25.11 26.12 16.51
CA THR A 446 26.31 26.63 15.79
C THR A 446 27.63 26.19 16.45
N PRO A 447 28.21 25.04 16.07
CA PRO A 447 29.57 24.68 16.46
C PRO A 447 30.58 25.53 15.66
N VAL A 448 31.69 25.88 16.31
CA VAL A 448 32.78 26.66 15.69
C VAL A 448 33.70 25.77 14.86
N ASP A 449 33.80 24.46 15.22
CA ASP A 449 34.69 23.49 14.58
C ASP A 449 33.99 22.15 14.28
N PHE A 450 34.50 21.44 13.25
CA PHE A 450 34.17 20.04 13.04
C PHE A 450 34.76 19.19 14.15
N ASN A 451 33.97 18.32 14.76
CA ASN A 451 34.41 17.47 15.85
C ASN A 451 33.77 16.07 15.76
N LEU A 452 34.47 15.06 16.23
CA LEU A 452 33.96 13.71 16.45
C LEU A 452 34.28 13.32 17.89
N SER A 453 33.26 13.15 18.70
CA SER A 453 33.42 12.78 20.11
C SER A 453 33.75 11.31 20.30
N GLN A 454 34.31 10.93 21.46
CA GLN A 454 34.45 9.53 21.82
C GLN A 454 33.06 8.93 22.04
N ASN A 455 32.83 7.76 21.46
CA ASN A 455 31.56 7.04 21.68
C ASN A 455 31.37 6.72 23.16
N TYR A 456 30.13 6.76 23.62
CA TYR A 456 29.77 6.42 24.98
C TYR A 456 28.51 5.55 25.04
N PRO A 457 28.55 4.41 25.80
CA PRO A 457 29.69 3.86 26.51
C PRO A 457 30.80 3.35 25.57
N ASN A 458 32.05 3.28 26.09
CA ASN A 458 33.17 2.62 25.42
C ASN A 458 34.11 2.03 26.52
N PRO A 459 34.29 0.69 26.64
CA PRO A 459 33.65 -0.35 25.80
C PRO A 459 32.14 -0.38 25.89
N PHE A 460 31.47 -0.96 24.84
CA PHE A 460 30.00 -1.00 24.71
C PHE A 460 29.46 -2.41 24.45
N ASN A 461 28.16 -2.65 24.76
CA ASN A 461 27.47 -3.91 24.54
C ASN A 461 25.94 -3.69 24.44
N PRO A 462 25.26 -4.04 23.33
CA PRO A 462 25.79 -4.02 21.96
C PRO A 462 25.72 -2.62 21.35
N SER A 463 25.21 -1.61 22.08
CA SER A 463 24.91 -0.26 21.56
C SER A 463 25.79 0.81 22.18
N THR A 464 26.10 1.85 21.39
CA THR A 464 26.84 3.04 21.83
C THR A 464 26.38 4.25 21.06
N LYS A 465 26.61 5.46 21.64
CA LYS A 465 26.32 6.75 21.03
C LYS A 465 27.60 7.40 20.49
N ILE A 466 27.49 8.03 19.33
CA ILE A 466 28.56 8.78 18.70
C ILE A 466 28.04 10.20 18.48
N VAL A 467 28.73 11.22 19.03
CA VAL A 467 28.40 12.63 18.84
C VAL A 467 29.42 13.25 17.90
N TYR A 468 28.96 14.02 16.92
CA TYR A 468 29.81 14.77 16.02
C TYR A 468 29.26 16.19 15.75
N SER A 469 30.14 17.10 15.33
CA SER A 469 29.79 18.48 15.04
C SER A 469 30.18 18.86 13.63
N VAL A 470 29.29 19.57 12.94
CA VAL A 470 29.46 20.13 11.59
C VAL A 470 29.51 21.64 11.72
N ALA A 471 30.67 22.25 11.44
CA ALA A 471 30.90 23.68 11.60
C ALA A 471 30.23 24.54 10.53
N GLN A 472 30.06 24.00 9.32
CA GLN A 472 29.41 24.66 8.19
C GLN A 472 28.69 23.60 7.32
N PRO A 473 27.64 23.99 6.58
CA PRO A 473 26.90 23.05 5.72
C PRO A 473 27.83 22.27 4.80
N SER A 474 27.80 20.93 4.90
CA SER A 474 28.73 20.03 4.20
C SER A 474 28.09 18.67 3.91
N GLN A 475 28.57 17.99 2.87
CA GLN A 475 28.35 16.56 2.73
C GLN A 475 29.07 15.85 3.88
N VAL A 476 28.35 15.08 4.67
CA VAL A 476 28.83 14.37 5.85
C VAL A 476 28.75 12.86 5.61
N LYS A 477 29.85 12.16 5.91
CA LYS A 477 29.88 10.70 5.91
C LYS A 477 30.46 10.20 7.22
N LEU A 478 29.71 9.38 7.96
CA LEU A 478 30.14 8.74 9.19
C LEU A 478 30.08 7.22 9.00
N VAL A 479 31.22 6.57 9.02
CA VAL A 479 31.34 5.12 8.77
C VAL A 479 32.01 4.40 9.92
N VAL A 480 31.67 3.14 10.13
CA VAL A 480 32.33 2.20 11.03
C VAL A 480 33.09 1.17 10.20
N THR A 481 34.35 0.93 10.55
CA THR A 481 35.20 -0.05 9.90
C THR A 481 35.75 -1.05 10.92
N ASN A 482 36.08 -2.25 10.45
CA ASN A 482 36.90 -3.20 11.22
C ASN A 482 38.38 -2.78 11.17
N ILE A 483 39.23 -3.53 11.89
CA ILE A 483 40.69 -3.27 11.95
C ILE A 483 41.42 -3.46 10.61
N LEU A 484 40.78 -4.10 9.62
CA LEU A 484 41.32 -4.26 8.26
C LEU A 484 40.89 -3.08 7.33
N GLY A 485 40.14 -2.10 7.85
CA GLY A 485 39.62 -0.96 7.08
C GLY A 485 38.39 -1.26 6.24
N GLN A 486 37.78 -2.42 6.38
CA GLN A 486 36.53 -2.76 5.68
C GLN A 486 35.37 -2.09 6.38
N VAL A 487 34.51 -1.38 5.64
CA VAL A 487 33.30 -0.78 6.16
C VAL A 487 32.34 -1.87 6.62
N VAL A 488 31.92 -1.79 7.89
CA VAL A 488 30.93 -2.70 8.49
C VAL A 488 29.59 -2.01 8.66
N GLU A 489 29.57 -0.66 8.72
CA GLU A 489 28.35 0.12 8.82
C GLU A 489 28.59 1.55 8.28
N THR A 490 27.60 2.14 7.61
CA THR A 490 27.56 3.55 7.27
C THR A 490 26.45 4.19 8.08
N LEU A 491 26.81 5.04 9.05
CA LEU A 491 25.87 5.63 10.00
C LEU A 491 25.22 6.91 9.43
N VAL A 492 25.99 7.68 8.64
CA VAL A 492 25.52 8.91 7.99
C VAL A 492 26.19 9.02 6.62
N ASP A 493 25.46 9.39 5.58
CA ASP A 493 25.98 9.75 4.24
C ASP A 493 25.03 10.75 3.57
N GLU A 494 25.02 12.02 4.05
CA GLU A 494 24.12 13.05 3.52
C GLU A 494 24.63 14.47 3.76
N PHE A 495 23.97 15.45 3.11
CA PHE A 495 24.27 16.86 3.32
C PHE A 495 23.67 17.36 4.63
N ARG A 496 24.51 18.00 5.49
CA ARG A 496 24.12 18.52 6.80
C ARG A 496 24.34 20.02 6.91
N SER A 497 23.42 20.70 7.59
CA SER A 497 23.63 22.08 8.07
C SER A 497 24.64 22.10 9.22
N ALA A 498 25.14 23.29 9.56
CA ALA A 498 25.97 23.48 10.76
C ALA A 498 25.14 23.05 12.01
N GLY A 499 25.76 22.27 12.90
CA GLY A 499 25.09 21.73 14.09
C GLY A 499 25.92 20.66 14.78
N THR A 500 25.49 20.24 15.97
CA THR A 500 26.02 19.09 16.68
C THR A 500 24.96 17.99 16.68
N PHE A 501 25.37 16.78 16.31
CA PHE A 501 24.51 15.63 16.05
C PHE A 501 24.95 14.44 16.87
N GLU A 502 24.00 13.59 17.24
CA GLU A 502 24.23 12.32 17.96
C GLU A 502 23.65 11.16 17.13
N VAL A 503 24.46 10.10 16.95
CA VAL A 503 24.07 8.87 16.24
C VAL A 503 24.24 7.68 17.17
N ASN A 504 23.23 6.78 17.20
CA ASN A 504 23.31 5.51 17.88
C ASN A 504 23.87 4.44 16.95
N PHE A 505 24.82 3.64 17.44
CA PHE A 505 25.36 2.50 16.73
C PHE A 505 25.01 1.22 17.50
N ASN A 506 24.34 0.29 16.84
CA ASN A 506 24.02 -1.04 17.36
C ASN A 506 24.88 -2.10 16.64
N ALA A 507 25.75 -2.75 17.38
CA ALA A 507 26.69 -3.77 16.88
C ALA A 507 26.24 -5.20 17.22
N GLU A 508 24.96 -5.46 17.35
CA GLU A 508 24.42 -6.77 17.76
C GLU A 508 24.90 -7.91 16.85
N ASN A 509 25.06 -7.63 15.56
CA ASN A 509 25.49 -8.62 14.56
C ASN A 509 27.02 -8.67 14.36
N LEU A 510 27.79 -7.85 15.10
CA LEU A 510 29.25 -7.80 14.98
C LEU A 510 29.92 -8.62 16.09
N SER A 511 31.11 -9.17 15.83
CA SER A 511 31.91 -9.87 16.82
C SER A 511 32.53 -8.91 17.82
N SER A 512 32.75 -9.35 19.09
CA SER A 512 33.55 -8.60 20.04
C SER A 512 34.92 -8.26 19.47
N GLY A 513 35.35 -7.00 19.64
CA GLY A 513 36.61 -6.53 19.06
C GLY A 513 36.74 -5.02 18.99
N LEU A 514 37.84 -4.60 18.36
CA LEU A 514 38.13 -3.19 18.11
C LEU A 514 37.59 -2.78 16.74
N TYR A 515 36.86 -1.64 16.72
CA TYR A 515 36.34 -0.98 15.52
C TYR A 515 36.83 0.45 15.46
N ILE A 516 36.82 1.04 14.28
CA ILE A 516 37.18 2.43 14.02
C ILE A 516 35.95 3.09 13.39
N TYR A 517 35.56 4.27 13.87
CA TYR A 517 34.55 5.10 13.21
C TYR A 517 35.18 6.39 12.75
N SER A 518 34.80 6.85 11.55
CA SER A 518 35.39 7.96 10.85
C SER A 518 34.32 8.91 10.33
N LEU A 519 34.47 10.19 10.66
CA LEU A 519 33.68 11.29 10.14
C LEU A 519 34.45 11.97 8.99
N GLU A 520 33.83 12.06 7.85
CA GLU A 520 34.27 12.88 6.71
C GLU A 520 33.24 13.99 6.49
N ALA A 521 33.68 15.25 6.47
CA ALA A 521 32.81 16.41 6.25
C ALA A 521 33.60 17.51 5.49
N GLY A 522 33.25 17.69 4.21
CA GLY A 522 34.03 18.57 3.32
C GLY A 522 35.48 18.10 3.16
N SER A 523 36.45 18.90 3.60
CA SER A 523 37.88 18.57 3.60
C SER A 523 38.37 17.97 4.91
N VAL A 524 37.51 17.80 5.90
CA VAL A 524 37.87 17.31 7.25
C VAL A 524 37.63 15.82 7.34
N SER A 525 38.60 15.07 7.90
CA SER A 525 38.45 13.66 8.24
C SER A 525 38.96 13.41 9.66
N ILE A 526 38.09 12.85 10.52
CA ILE A 526 38.40 12.59 11.94
C ILE A 526 38.03 11.14 12.23
N SER A 527 38.92 10.38 12.89
CA SER A 527 38.65 8.98 13.24
C SER A 527 38.88 8.71 14.72
N LYS A 528 38.09 7.79 15.28
CA LYS A 528 38.23 7.31 16.66
C LYS A 528 38.05 5.79 16.75
N LYS A 529 38.50 5.24 17.86
CA LYS A 529 38.43 3.78 18.15
C LYS A 529 37.31 3.51 19.15
N MET A 530 36.63 2.38 18.99
CA MET A 530 35.65 1.86 19.94
C MET A 530 35.83 0.35 20.15
N THR A 531 35.47 -0.15 21.33
CA THR A 531 35.61 -1.55 21.69
C THR A 531 34.22 -2.15 21.99
N LEU A 532 33.84 -3.16 21.22
CA LEU A 532 32.65 -3.97 21.45
C LEU A 532 33.00 -5.14 22.37
N LEU A 533 32.26 -5.33 23.45
CA LEU A 533 32.30 -6.45 24.36
C LEU A 533 30.94 -7.13 24.39
N LYS A 534 30.86 -8.36 23.99
CA LYS A 534 29.66 -9.21 24.15
C LYS A 534 29.85 -10.18 25.28
#